data_e49e8068a2de1e741ee94e8db51bf45e
#
_entry.id   e49e8068a2de1e741ee94e8db51bf45e
#
_cell.length_a   1.000
_cell.length_b   1.000
_cell.length_c   1.000
_cell.angle_alpha   90.00
_cell.angle_beta   90.00
_cell.angle_gamma   90.00
#
_symmetry.space_group_name_H-M   'P 1'
#
loop_
_entity.id
_entity.type
_entity.pdbx_description
1 polymer ?
#
loop_
_entity_poly.entity_id
_entity_poly.type
_entity_poly.pdbx_seq_one_letter_code
_entity_poly.pdbx_strand_id
1 'polypeptide(L)'
;MSGRTLYYHLVTFLVVVIWGSTFVFTKMLLLSGLSPAQIFTLRFIIAYVLLMGFSLTRSSHRWMAASWRYELLMAGLGVTGGSLYFLAENEALRYTTTTNTSLIVCSCPLFASLLIGAFYRSQRLGRLQMLGMLVAVVGLVLVVLNGHFVLHLSPIGDTLAFGACLCWAVYSLLIIPANQRYDAVFITRKVFFYGLLTIVPYFLWVEPFDVSALAAMTPAVWLNLLYLGVVASMLCFLVWTWVMDKLGAITATNYVFINPVSTIVFAWWLLDEPITPWFLLGTVLILSGMYLSDRRNDSASKSLVE
;
A
#
# COMPACT_ATOMS: atom_id res chain seq x y z
N MET A 1 0.56 25.91 6.98
CA MET A 1 -0.15 24.97 6.07
C MET A 1 -1.53 25.55 5.79
N SER A 2 -1.99 25.57 4.53
CA SER A 2 -3.38 25.94 4.25
C SER A 2 -4.33 24.85 4.83
N GLY A 3 -5.55 25.24 5.21
CA GLY A 3 -6.52 24.26 5.74
C GLY A 3 -6.79 23.09 4.77
N ARG A 4 -6.68 23.31 3.45
CA ARG A 4 -6.78 22.26 2.42
C ARG A 4 -5.63 21.26 2.49
N THR A 5 -4.41 21.72 2.74
CA THR A 5 -3.24 20.83 2.86
C THR A 5 -3.38 19.92 4.08
N LEU A 6 -3.80 20.47 5.22
CA LEU A 6 -4.06 19.68 6.43
C LEU A 6 -5.12 18.59 6.18
N TYR A 7 -6.19 18.92 5.46
CA TYR A 7 -7.22 17.94 5.09
C TYR A 7 -6.64 16.75 4.32
N TYR A 8 -5.76 16.99 3.32
CA TYR A 8 -5.14 15.89 2.56
C TYR A 8 -4.26 15.01 3.44
N HIS A 9 -3.49 15.59 4.37
CA HIS A 9 -2.68 14.82 5.32
C HIS A 9 -3.54 13.96 6.26
N LEU A 10 -4.65 14.51 6.78
CA LEU A 10 -5.59 13.76 7.64
C LEU A 10 -6.24 12.58 6.89
N VAL A 11 -6.66 12.82 5.65
CA VAL A 11 -7.26 11.76 4.83
C VAL A 11 -6.23 10.68 4.50
N THR A 12 -4.99 11.05 4.18
CA THR A 12 -3.90 10.09 3.95
C THR A 12 -3.61 9.25 5.19
N PHE A 13 -3.58 9.90 6.36
CA PHE A 13 -3.41 9.21 7.65
C PHE A 13 -4.52 8.18 7.89
N LEU A 14 -5.79 8.54 7.65
CA LEU A 14 -6.92 7.61 7.79
C LEU A 14 -6.81 6.41 6.85
N VAL A 15 -6.40 6.61 5.61
CA VAL A 15 -6.20 5.51 4.64
C VAL A 15 -5.16 4.52 5.17
N VAL A 16 -4.01 4.99 5.63
CA VAL A 16 -2.96 4.08 6.11
C VAL A 16 -3.31 3.42 7.44
N VAL A 17 -4.10 4.08 8.31
CA VAL A 17 -4.65 3.45 9.52
C VAL A 17 -5.58 2.30 9.15
N ILE A 18 -6.47 2.48 8.16
CA ILE A 18 -7.33 1.42 7.64
C ILE A 18 -6.47 0.29 7.05
N TRP A 19 -5.45 0.60 6.25
CA TRP A 19 -4.57 -0.42 5.68
C TRP A 19 -3.78 -1.19 6.74
N GLY A 20 -3.36 -0.55 7.81
CA GLY A 20 -2.73 -1.24 8.95
C GLY A 20 -3.65 -2.30 9.57
N SER A 21 -4.96 -2.05 9.65
CA SER A 21 -5.92 -3.05 10.15
C SER A 21 -6.06 -4.24 9.21
N THR A 22 -5.81 -4.08 7.90
CA THR A 22 -6.01 -5.16 6.91
C THR A 22 -5.12 -6.37 7.16
N PHE A 23 -3.95 -6.22 7.77
CA PHE A 23 -3.09 -7.35 8.14
C PHE A 23 -3.81 -8.33 9.08
N VAL A 24 -4.52 -7.81 10.10
CA VAL A 24 -5.31 -8.62 11.03
C VAL A 24 -6.46 -9.31 10.32
N PHE A 25 -7.24 -8.57 9.54
CA PHE A 25 -8.39 -9.12 8.81
C PHE A 25 -7.99 -10.12 7.73
N THR A 26 -6.88 -9.88 7.01
CA THR A 26 -6.34 -10.85 6.05
C THR A 26 -5.89 -12.12 6.74
N LYS A 27 -5.21 -12.03 7.90
CA LYS A 27 -4.82 -13.19 8.70
C LYS A 27 -6.03 -14.04 9.11
N MET A 28 -7.13 -13.40 9.53
CA MET A 28 -8.37 -14.11 9.85
C MET A 28 -8.94 -14.86 8.64
N LEU A 29 -8.87 -14.28 7.44
CA LEU A 29 -9.31 -14.93 6.20
C LEU A 29 -8.40 -16.10 5.82
N LEU A 30 -7.08 -15.98 5.98
CA LEU A 30 -6.14 -17.09 5.77
C LEU A 30 -6.43 -18.25 6.71
N LEU A 31 -6.70 -17.96 7.99
CA LEU A 31 -7.07 -18.99 8.99
C LEU A 31 -8.43 -19.64 8.70
N SER A 32 -9.32 -19.00 7.95
CA SER A 32 -10.58 -19.60 7.50
C SER A 32 -10.45 -20.52 6.28
N GLY A 33 -9.21 -20.71 5.76
CA GLY A 33 -8.93 -21.64 4.66
C GLY A 33 -8.86 -21.00 3.27
N LEU A 34 -9.01 -19.67 3.17
CA LEU A 34 -8.83 -18.97 1.89
C LEU A 34 -7.34 -18.83 1.56
N SER A 35 -6.98 -19.05 0.30
CA SER A 35 -5.60 -18.79 -0.14
C SER A 35 -5.31 -17.30 -0.33
N PRO A 36 -4.03 -16.89 -0.26
CA PRO A 36 -3.60 -15.52 -0.55
C PRO A 36 -4.14 -14.96 -1.87
N ALA A 37 -4.09 -15.77 -2.93
CA ALA A 37 -4.58 -15.40 -4.26
C ALA A 37 -6.10 -15.26 -4.30
N GLN A 38 -6.84 -16.13 -3.60
CA GLN A 38 -8.29 -16.03 -3.48
C GLN A 38 -8.73 -14.77 -2.75
N ILE A 39 -8.09 -14.45 -1.61
CA ILE A 39 -8.39 -13.24 -0.83
C ILE A 39 -8.15 -12.00 -1.71
N PHE A 40 -7.00 -11.92 -2.40
CA PHE A 40 -6.72 -10.84 -3.34
C PHE A 40 -7.80 -10.72 -4.41
N THR A 41 -8.13 -11.81 -5.07
CA THR A 41 -9.08 -11.83 -6.18
C THR A 41 -10.49 -11.42 -5.75
N LEU A 42 -11.00 -11.99 -4.65
CA LEU A 42 -12.34 -11.69 -4.16
C LEU A 42 -12.47 -10.22 -3.72
N ARG A 43 -11.49 -9.69 -2.97
CA ARG A 43 -11.51 -8.28 -2.57
C ARG A 43 -11.43 -7.34 -3.77
N PHE A 44 -10.65 -7.68 -4.81
CA PHE A 44 -10.52 -6.86 -6.01
C PHE A 44 -11.74 -6.98 -6.93
N ILE A 45 -12.40 -8.14 -7.01
CA ILE A 45 -13.69 -8.28 -7.71
C ILE A 45 -14.74 -7.37 -7.07
N ILE A 46 -14.89 -7.41 -5.74
CA ILE A 46 -15.84 -6.55 -5.01
C ILE A 46 -15.52 -5.07 -5.31
N ALA A 47 -14.26 -4.68 -5.17
CA ALA A 47 -13.82 -3.31 -5.41
C ALA A 47 -14.07 -2.87 -6.87
N TYR A 48 -13.74 -3.72 -7.84
CA TYR A 48 -13.90 -3.44 -9.26
C TYR A 48 -15.37 -3.29 -9.66
N VAL A 49 -16.23 -4.22 -9.23
CA VAL A 49 -17.67 -4.18 -9.55
C VAL A 49 -18.32 -2.92 -9.01
N LEU A 50 -18.05 -2.57 -7.76
CA LEU A 50 -18.59 -1.36 -7.15
C LEU A 50 -18.07 -0.09 -7.82
N LEU A 51 -16.75 -0.03 -8.08
CA LEU A 51 -16.15 1.12 -8.74
C LEU A 51 -16.58 1.24 -10.21
N MET A 52 -16.82 0.11 -10.89
CA MET A 52 -17.40 0.08 -12.22
C MET A 52 -18.81 0.65 -12.19
N GLY A 53 -19.68 0.18 -11.29
CA GLY A 53 -21.02 0.72 -11.10
C GLY A 53 -21.00 2.24 -10.86
N PHE A 54 -20.13 2.70 -9.96
CA PHE A 54 -19.95 4.14 -9.72
C PHE A 54 -19.44 4.89 -10.96
N SER A 55 -18.52 4.30 -11.72
CA SER A 55 -17.99 4.91 -12.94
C SER A 55 -19.06 5.07 -14.03
N LEU A 56 -20.02 4.14 -14.13
CA LEU A 56 -21.11 4.21 -15.10
C LEU A 56 -22.11 5.32 -14.81
N THR A 57 -22.24 5.77 -13.56
CA THR A 57 -23.10 6.91 -13.20
C THR A 57 -22.53 8.26 -13.63
N ARG A 58 -21.26 8.30 -14.04
CA ARG A 58 -20.58 9.51 -14.49
C ARG A 58 -20.74 9.71 -15.99
N SER A 59 -21.14 10.90 -16.42
CA SER A 59 -21.32 11.25 -17.83
C SER A 59 -20.04 11.24 -18.67
N SER A 60 -18.86 11.32 -18.03
CA SER A 60 -17.54 11.41 -18.69
C SER A 60 -16.68 10.15 -18.51
N HIS A 61 -17.29 8.96 -18.34
CA HIS A 61 -16.51 7.74 -18.17
C HIS A 61 -15.78 7.34 -19.47
N ARG A 62 -14.51 7.00 -19.31
CA ARG A 62 -13.68 6.44 -20.39
C ARG A 62 -13.42 4.96 -20.12
N TRP A 63 -13.53 4.12 -21.15
CA TRP A 63 -13.21 2.70 -21.05
C TRP A 63 -11.73 2.43 -21.21
N MET A 64 -11.12 3.08 -22.19
CA MET A 64 -9.72 2.88 -22.59
C MET A 64 -8.92 4.15 -22.38
N ALA A 65 -7.61 3.99 -22.16
CA ALA A 65 -6.69 5.12 -22.13
C ALA A 65 -6.55 5.74 -23.53
N ALA A 66 -6.02 6.98 -23.58
CA ALA A 66 -5.92 7.76 -24.81
C ALA A 66 -4.97 7.13 -25.86
N SER A 67 -4.09 6.23 -25.46
CA SER A 67 -3.20 5.49 -26.35
C SER A 67 -2.77 4.17 -25.74
N TRP A 68 -2.23 3.25 -26.54
CA TRP A 68 -1.72 1.98 -26.07
C TRP A 68 -0.58 2.11 -25.04
N ARG A 69 0.22 3.19 -25.13
CA ARG A 69 1.29 3.48 -24.15
C ARG A 69 0.72 3.77 -22.76
N TYR A 70 -0.36 4.53 -22.70
CA TYR A 70 -1.07 4.78 -21.43
C TYR A 70 -1.84 3.56 -20.95
N GLU A 71 -2.31 2.71 -21.85
CA GLU A 71 -2.93 1.44 -21.48
C GLU A 71 -1.90 0.49 -20.84
N LEU A 72 -0.68 0.42 -21.39
CA LEU A 72 0.43 -0.31 -20.76
C LEU A 72 0.83 0.28 -19.41
N LEU A 73 0.79 1.61 -19.27
CA LEU A 73 1.00 2.26 -17.97
C LEU A 73 -0.04 1.80 -16.94
N MET A 74 -1.33 1.72 -17.32
CA MET A 74 -2.40 1.21 -16.45
C MET A 74 -2.19 -0.27 -16.12
N ALA A 75 -1.76 -1.08 -17.08
CA ALA A 75 -1.41 -2.48 -16.84
C ALA A 75 -0.23 -2.60 -15.86
N GLY A 76 0.80 -1.80 -16.03
CA GLY A 76 1.93 -1.72 -15.09
C GLY A 76 1.50 -1.35 -13.67
N LEU A 77 0.59 -0.38 -13.53
CA LEU A 77 0.00 -0.03 -12.24
C LEU A 77 -0.82 -1.18 -11.63
N GLY A 78 -1.60 -1.91 -12.45
CA GLY A 78 -2.38 -3.06 -12.01
C GLY A 78 -1.52 -4.24 -11.57
N VAL A 79 -0.39 -4.46 -12.22
CA VAL A 79 0.60 -5.49 -11.83
C VAL A 79 1.31 -5.08 -10.55
N THR A 80 1.90 -3.89 -10.52
CA THR A 80 2.79 -3.45 -9.43
C THR A 80 2.06 -2.99 -8.17
N GLY A 81 0.86 -2.42 -8.28
CA GLY A 81 0.01 -2.05 -7.14
C GLY A 81 -1.11 -3.05 -6.87
N GLY A 82 -1.21 -4.11 -7.65
CA GLY A 82 -2.24 -5.15 -7.55
C GLY A 82 -1.64 -6.55 -7.47
N SER A 83 -1.75 -7.34 -8.56
CA SER A 83 -1.49 -8.77 -8.52
C SER A 83 -0.11 -9.16 -7.99
N LEU A 84 0.96 -8.60 -8.53
CA LEU A 84 2.32 -8.99 -8.15
C LEU A 84 2.67 -8.54 -6.72
N TYR A 85 2.25 -7.33 -6.34
CA TYR A 85 2.43 -6.85 -4.97
C TYR A 85 1.76 -7.78 -3.96
N PHE A 86 0.44 -8.02 -4.12
CA PHE A 86 -0.31 -8.83 -3.14
C PHE A 86 0.08 -10.30 -3.16
N LEU A 87 0.43 -10.87 -4.32
CA LEU A 87 0.96 -12.23 -4.37
C LEU A 87 2.28 -12.32 -3.61
N ALA A 88 3.22 -11.42 -3.89
CA ALA A 88 4.52 -11.44 -3.24
C ALA A 88 4.41 -11.21 -1.71
N GLU A 89 3.58 -10.25 -1.26
CA GLU A 89 3.34 -9.97 0.15
C GLU A 89 2.69 -11.16 0.86
N ASN A 90 1.61 -11.68 0.30
CA ASN A 90 0.84 -12.75 0.94
C ASN A 90 1.58 -14.09 0.89
N GLU A 91 2.31 -14.38 -0.19
CA GLU A 91 3.16 -15.57 -0.27
C GLU A 91 4.35 -15.48 0.70
N ALA A 92 4.94 -14.29 0.89
CA ALA A 92 5.98 -14.10 1.90
C ALA A 92 5.54 -14.61 3.28
N LEU A 93 4.27 -14.39 3.65
CA LEU A 93 3.71 -14.84 4.93
C LEU A 93 3.62 -16.37 5.09
N ARG A 94 3.77 -17.13 4.01
CA ARG A 94 3.89 -18.61 4.08
C ARG A 94 5.29 -19.06 4.49
N TYR A 95 6.31 -18.23 4.23
CA TYR A 95 7.72 -18.59 4.41
C TYR A 95 8.41 -17.81 5.52
N THR A 96 7.90 -16.64 5.90
CA THR A 96 8.48 -15.81 6.95
C THR A 96 7.41 -15.29 7.91
N THR A 97 7.81 -14.61 8.98
CA THR A 97 6.90 -14.09 10.00
C THR A 97 6.19 -12.82 9.49
N THR A 98 5.01 -12.52 10.04
CA THR A 98 4.30 -11.26 9.81
C THR A 98 5.20 -10.06 10.18
N THR A 99 6.00 -10.21 11.23
CA THR A 99 6.99 -9.23 11.69
C THR A 99 8.01 -8.90 10.59
N ASN A 100 8.69 -9.91 10.03
CA ASN A 100 9.67 -9.69 8.96
C ASN A 100 9.01 -9.14 7.70
N THR A 101 7.87 -9.69 7.29
CA THR A 101 7.14 -9.22 6.11
C THR A 101 6.76 -7.74 6.24
N SER A 102 6.16 -7.35 7.37
CA SER A 102 5.76 -5.95 7.59
C SER A 102 6.96 -5.00 7.65
N LEU A 103 8.07 -5.41 8.27
CA LEU A 103 9.30 -4.63 8.31
C LEU A 103 9.83 -4.33 6.91
N ILE A 104 9.93 -5.36 6.08
CA ILE A 104 10.49 -5.23 4.73
C ILE A 104 9.53 -4.46 3.83
N VAL A 105 8.24 -4.81 3.80
CA VAL A 105 7.24 -4.16 2.95
C VAL A 105 7.03 -2.70 3.33
N CYS A 106 6.91 -2.38 4.62
CA CYS A 106 6.71 -1.01 5.09
C CYS A 106 7.96 -0.12 5.00
N SER A 107 9.12 -0.67 4.60
CA SER A 107 10.28 0.13 4.20
C SER A 107 10.16 0.74 2.79
N CYS A 108 9.12 0.40 2.04
CA CYS A 108 8.90 0.85 0.65
C CYS A 108 8.97 2.37 0.43
N PRO A 109 8.64 3.28 1.38
CA PRO A 109 8.79 4.71 1.15
C PRO A 109 10.23 5.14 0.83
N LEU A 110 11.21 4.47 1.44
CA LEU A 110 12.62 4.72 1.14
C LEU A 110 12.94 4.39 -0.33
N PHE A 111 12.55 3.19 -0.78
CA PHE A 111 12.81 2.74 -2.15
C PHE A 111 11.99 3.52 -3.19
N ALA A 112 10.73 3.84 -2.88
CA ALA A 112 9.90 4.68 -3.73
C ALA A 112 10.51 6.07 -3.93
N SER A 113 10.97 6.70 -2.87
CA SER A 113 11.56 8.03 -2.92
C SER A 113 12.90 8.06 -3.67
N LEU A 114 13.73 7.03 -3.48
CA LEU A 114 14.98 6.88 -4.23
C LEU A 114 14.70 6.67 -5.72
N LEU A 115 13.75 5.80 -6.05
CA LEU A 115 13.37 5.50 -7.43
C LEU A 115 12.78 6.75 -8.11
N ILE A 116 11.85 7.44 -7.47
CA ILE A 116 11.27 8.69 -7.98
C ILE A 116 12.35 9.75 -8.19
N GLY A 117 13.24 9.93 -7.22
CA GLY A 117 14.35 10.89 -7.32
C GLY A 117 15.38 10.57 -8.40
N ALA A 118 15.51 9.29 -8.79
CA ALA A 118 16.35 8.86 -9.91
C ALA A 118 15.76 9.26 -11.26
N PHE A 119 14.44 9.11 -11.44
CA PHE A 119 13.75 9.43 -12.69
C PHE A 119 13.34 10.90 -12.78
N TYR A 120 12.93 11.52 -11.68
CA TYR A 120 12.48 12.90 -11.62
C TYR A 120 13.48 13.76 -10.84
N ARG A 121 14.40 14.43 -11.54
CA ARG A 121 15.47 15.26 -10.91
C ARG A 121 14.93 16.35 -9.98
N SER A 122 13.75 16.90 -10.29
CA SER A 122 13.05 17.89 -9.45
C SER A 122 12.51 17.34 -8.12
N GLN A 123 12.46 16.01 -8.00
CA GLN A 123 11.99 15.30 -6.79
C GLN A 123 13.12 14.57 -6.05
N ARG A 124 14.37 14.92 -6.34
CA ARG A 124 15.52 14.36 -5.61
C ARG A 124 15.46 14.74 -4.13
N LEU A 125 15.73 13.74 -3.30
CA LEU A 125 15.75 13.92 -1.87
C LEU A 125 16.90 14.82 -1.43
N GLY A 126 16.59 15.81 -0.61
CA GLY A 126 17.57 16.57 0.15
C GLY A 126 18.17 15.75 1.30
N ARG A 127 19.30 16.20 1.84
CA ARG A 127 19.96 15.52 2.98
C ARG A 127 19.05 15.36 4.20
N LEU A 128 18.26 16.39 4.52
CA LEU A 128 17.33 16.36 5.65
C LEU A 128 16.20 15.35 5.42
N GLN A 129 15.68 15.27 4.19
CA GLN A 129 14.65 14.29 3.84
C GLN A 129 15.18 12.86 3.95
N MET A 130 16.40 12.60 3.45
CA MET A 130 17.04 11.30 3.59
C MET A 130 17.27 10.93 5.06
N LEU A 131 17.74 11.86 5.88
CA LEU A 131 17.90 11.64 7.31
C LEU A 131 16.56 11.33 7.98
N GLY A 132 15.51 12.07 7.64
CA GLY A 132 14.16 11.82 8.13
C GLY A 132 13.66 10.40 7.80
N MET A 133 13.86 9.94 6.56
CA MET A 133 13.51 8.59 6.16
C MET A 133 14.31 7.52 6.90
N LEU A 134 15.60 7.73 7.13
CA LEU A 134 16.43 6.80 7.91
C LEU A 134 15.96 6.73 9.36
N VAL A 135 15.62 7.87 9.97
CA VAL A 135 15.04 7.91 11.33
C VAL A 135 13.71 7.16 11.38
N ALA A 136 12.84 7.34 10.35
CA ALA A 136 11.57 6.60 10.26
C ALA A 136 11.79 5.08 10.11
N VAL A 137 12.79 4.65 9.34
CA VAL A 137 13.16 3.22 9.21
C VAL A 137 13.65 2.65 10.53
N VAL A 138 14.47 3.37 11.29
CA VAL A 138 14.88 2.95 12.64
C VAL A 138 13.67 2.82 13.56
N GLY A 139 12.75 3.78 13.53
CA GLY A 139 11.48 3.71 14.26
C GLY A 139 10.64 2.51 13.85
N LEU A 140 10.54 2.22 12.54
CA LEU A 140 9.85 1.06 11.98
C LEU A 140 10.42 -0.26 12.54
N VAL A 141 11.75 -0.40 12.59
CA VAL A 141 12.41 -1.57 13.18
C VAL A 141 12.00 -1.77 14.64
N LEU A 142 12.00 -0.70 15.44
CA LEU A 142 11.60 -0.77 16.85
C LEU A 142 10.13 -1.12 17.04
N VAL A 143 9.23 -0.53 16.24
CA VAL A 143 7.79 -0.83 16.27
C VAL A 143 7.54 -2.29 15.95
N VAL A 144 8.10 -2.77 14.85
CA VAL A 144 7.84 -4.12 14.34
C VAL A 144 8.45 -5.19 15.25
N LEU A 145 9.66 -4.98 15.76
CA LEU A 145 10.28 -5.92 16.70
C LEU A 145 9.60 -5.92 18.09
N ASN A 146 8.98 -4.81 18.46
CA ASN A 146 8.17 -4.66 19.69
C ASN A 146 8.80 -5.30 20.94
N GLY A 147 10.14 -5.21 21.08
CA GLY A 147 10.92 -5.80 22.18
C GLY A 147 11.36 -7.24 21.97
N HIS A 148 10.92 -7.91 20.93
CA HIS A 148 11.36 -9.25 20.56
C HIS A 148 12.42 -9.16 19.45
N PHE A 149 13.69 -8.99 19.83
CA PHE A 149 14.82 -8.82 18.89
C PHE A 149 15.27 -10.14 18.24
N VAL A 150 14.35 -11.04 17.91
CA VAL A 150 14.63 -12.28 17.21
C VAL A 150 14.10 -12.20 15.79
N LEU A 151 15.00 -12.02 14.83
CA LEU A 151 14.69 -12.09 13.40
C LEU A 151 14.79 -13.55 12.94
N HIS A 152 13.68 -14.14 12.54
CA HIS A 152 13.67 -15.42 11.86
C HIS A 152 13.85 -15.18 10.35
N LEU A 153 15.12 -15.20 9.90
CA LEU A 153 15.44 -14.99 8.49
C LEU A 153 14.94 -16.16 7.64
N SER A 154 14.19 -15.87 6.62
CA SER A 154 13.75 -16.80 5.58
C SER A 154 14.13 -16.25 4.22
N PRO A 155 15.17 -16.79 3.55
CA PRO A 155 15.64 -16.25 2.28
C PRO A 155 14.52 -16.10 1.23
N ILE A 156 13.62 -17.09 1.15
CA ILE A 156 12.50 -17.07 0.21
C ILE A 156 11.46 -16.02 0.63
N GLY A 157 11.00 -16.07 1.89
CA GLY A 157 9.98 -15.15 2.40
C GLY A 157 10.44 -13.70 2.39
N ASP A 158 11.67 -13.45 2.82
CA ASP A 158 12.24 -12.10 2.88
C ASP A 158 12.49 -11.53 1.47
N THR A 159 12.88 -12.38 0.50
CA THR A 159 13.00 -11.98 -0.91
C THR A 159 11.63 -11.64 -1.52
N LEU A 160 10.59 -12.42 -1.24
CA LEU A 160 9.23 -12.12 -1.69
C LEU A 160 8.70 -10.82 -1.07
N ALA A 161 8.90 -10.60 0.23
CA ALA A 161 8.54 -9.37 0.91
C ALA A 161 9.28 -8.14 0.30
N PHE A 162 10.57 -8.30 -0.02
CA PHE A 162 11.34 -7.25 -0.71
C PHE A 162 10.84 -7.03 -2.14
N GLY A 163 10.45 -8.08 -2.85
CA GLY A 163 9.77 -7.99 -4.15
C GLY A 163 8.49 -7.17 -4.08
N ALA A 164 7.64 -7.41 -3.06
CA ALA A 164 6.45 -6.61 -2.81
C ALA A 164 6.80 -5.13 -2.53
N CYS A 165 7.79 -4.88 -1.68
CA CYS A 165 8.31 -3.53 -1.41
C CYS A 165 8.72 -2.79 -2.71
N LEU A 166 9.46 -3.45 -3.60
CA LEU A 166 9.87 -2.89 -4.88
C LEU A 166 8.68 -2.69 -5.84
N CYS A 167 7.71 -3.60 -5.86
CA CYS A 167 6.47 -3.44 -6.62
C CYS A 167 5.75 -2.15 -6.23
N TRP A 168 5.59 -1.88 -4.92
CA TRP A 168 4.97 -0.65 -4.44
C TRP A 168 5.79 0.60 -4.78
N ALA A 169 7.12 0.50 -4.74
CA ALA A 169 8.00 1.60 -5.16
C ALA A 169 7.82 1.92 -6.66
N VAL A 170 7.74 0.89 -7.51
CA VAL A 170 7.45 1.05 -8.95
C VAL A 170 6.04 1.60 -9.18
N TYR A 171 5.03 1.10 -8.47
CA TYR A 171 3.67 1.66 -8.51
C TYR A 171 3.68 3.16 -8.19
N SER A 172 4.41 3.57 -7.14
CA SER A 172 4.53 4.97 -6.72
C SER A 172 5.22 5.85 -7.76
N LEU A 173 6.11 5.29 -8.58
CA LEU A 173 6.70 5.98 -9.72
C LEU A 173 5.72 6.08 -10.91
N LEU A 174 5.07 4.97 -11.25
CA LEU A 174 4.19 4.89 -12.42
C LEU A 174 2.90 5.71 -12.26
N ILE A 175 2.44 5.93 -11.03
CA ILE A 175 1.22 6.71 -10.79
C ILE A 175 1.39 8.20 -11.08
N ILE A 176 2.61 8.73 -11.06
CA ILE A 176 2.90 10.15 -11.31
C ILE A 176 2.42 10.58 -12.71
N PRO A 177 2.88 9.95 -13.83
CA PRO A 177 2.39 10.31 -15.15
C PRO A 177 0.92 9.93 -15.39
N ALA A 178 0.38 8.95 -14.66
CA ALA A 178 -1.03 8.59 -14.73
C ALA A 178 -1.92 9.71 -14.16
N ASN A 179 -1.59 10.22 -12.97
CA ASN A 179 -2.33 11.29 -12.30
C ASN A 179 -2.28 12.64 -13.07
N GLN A 180 -1.27 12.87 -13.92
CA GLN A 180 -1.22 14.06 -14.76
C GLN A 180 -2.26 14.05 -15.88
N ARG A 181 -2.84 12.90 -16.24
CA ARG A 181 -3.70 12.76 -17.41
C ARG A 181 -5.08 12.16 -17.14
N TYR A 182 -5.22 11.41 -16.06
CA TYR A 182 -6.44 10.68 -15.71
C TYR A 182 -6.86 10.97 -14.28
N ASP A 183 -8.17 10.92 -14.05
CA ASP A 183 -8.70 11.05 -12.69
C ASP A 183 -8.52 9.75 -11.87
N ALA A 184 -8.63 9.88 -10.55
CA ALA A 184 -8.43 8.77 -9.63
C ALA A 184 -9.40 7.60 -9.87
N VAL A 185 -10.64 7.85 -10.32
CA VAL A 185 -11.64 6.81 -10.61
C VAL A 185 -11.21 5.97 -11.79
N PHE A 186 -10.74 6.61 -12.87
CA PHE A 186 -10.24 5.91 -14.05
C PHE A 186 -9.02 5.06 -13.70
N ILE A 187 -8.01 5.65 -13.02
CA ILE A 187 -6.77 4.96 -12.66
C ILE A 187 -7.08 3.76 -11.76
N THR A 188 -7.83 3.96 -10.67
CA THR A 188 -8.12 2.90 -9.70
C THR A 188 -8.93 1.76 -10.34
N ARG A 189 -9.90 2.07 -11.20
CA ARG A 189 -10.62 1.05 -11.96
C ARG A 189 -9.70 0.24 -12.86
N LYS A 190 -8.74 0.88 -13.54
CA LYS A 190 -7.76 0.20 -14.38
C LYS A 190 -6.79 -0.66 -13.56
N VAL A 191 -6.36 -0.19 -12.38
CA VAL A 191 -5.55 -0.98 -11.44
C VAL A 191 -6.27 -2.26 -11.04
N PHE A 192 -7.53 -2.20 -10.67
CA PHE A 192 -8.30 -3.39 -10.32
C PHE A 192 -8.52 -4.30 -11.52
N PHE A 193 -8.87 -3.76 -12.69
CA PHE A 193 -9.06 -4.54 -13.91
C PHE A 193 -7.79 -5.31 -14.29
N TYR A 194 -6.65 -4.64 -14.39
CA TYR A 194 -5.39 -5.30 -14.75
C TYR A 194 -4.85 -6.18 -13.64
N GLY A 195 -5.06 -5.84 -12.37
CA GLY A 195 -4.75 -6.71 -11.25
C GLY A 195 -5.50 -8.04 -11.32
N LEU A 196 -6.81 -8.00 -11.63
CA LEU A 196 -7.63 -9.21 -11.83
C LEU A 196 -7.25 -9.97 -13.09
N LEU A 197 -6.92 -9.29 -14.18
CA LEU A 197 -6.51 -9.94 -15.42
C LEU A 197 -5.18 -10.69 -15.24
N THR A 198 -4.22 -10.08 -14.55
CA THR A 198 -2.85 -10.60 -14.41
C THR A 198 -2.71 -11.63 -13.29
N ILE A 199 -3.73 -11.86 -12.44
CA ILE A 199 -3.75 -12.98 -11.49
C ILE A 199 -4.20 -14.29 -12.14
N VAL A 200 -4.90 -14.24 -13.28
CA VAL A 200 -5.44 -15.42 -13.94
C VAL A 200 -4.38 -16.49 -14.22
N PRO A 201 -3.19 -16.17 -14.75
CA PRO A 201 -2.13 -17.16 -14.95
C PRO A 201 -1.72 -17.89 -13.67
N TYR A 202 -1.76 -17.23 -12.51
CA TYR A 202 -1.45 -17.86 -11.23
C TYR A 202 -2.43 -19.00 -10.92
N PHE A 203 -3.74 -18.78 -11.12
CA PHE A 203 -4.76 -19.81 -10.93
C PHE A 203 -4.70 -20.94 -11.94
N LEU A 204 -4.17 -20.67 -13.13
CA LEU A 204 -4.06 -21.71 -14.17
C LEU A 204 -2.84 -22.62 -13.97
N TRP A 205 -1.75 -22.10 -13.40
CA TRP A 205 -0.45 -22.80 -13.39
C TRP A 205 0.09 -23.10 -11.99
N VAL A 206 -0.33 -22.38 -10.96
CA VAL A 206 0.25 -22.49 -9.60
C VAL A 206 -0.74 -23.09 -8.63
N GLU A 207 -1.91 -22.49 -8.45
CA GLU A 207 -2.92 -22.89 -7.47
C GLU A 207 -4.32 -22.66 -8.05
N PRO A 208 -5.09 -23.72 -8.35
CA PRO A 208 -6.46 -23.57 -8.87
C PRO A 208 -7.35 -22.79 -7.90
N PHE A 209 -8.30 -22.02 -8.46
CA PHE A 209 -9.27 -21.30 -7.64
C PHE A 209 -10.24 -22.30 -6.99
N ASP A 210 -10.23 -22.40 -5.66
CA ASP A 210 -11.11 -23.31 -4.94
C ASP A 210 -12.48 -22.69 -4.71
N VAL A 211 -13.46 -23.13 -5.50
CA VAL A 211 -14.86 -22.69 -5.37
C VAL A 211 -15.52 -23.28 -4.11
N SER A 212 -15.04 -24.43 -3.62
CA SER A 212 -15.62 -25.07 -2.43
C SER A 212 -15.37 -24.26 -1.16
N ALA A 213 -14.24 -23.56 -1.11
CA ALA A 213 -13.92 -22.64 -0.01
C ALA A 213 -14.95 -21.50 0.11
N LEU A 214 -15.54 -21.04 -1.02
CA LEU A 214 -16.59 -20.01 -0.99
C LEU A 214 -17.88 -20.53 -0.35
N ALA A 215 -18.25 -21.76 -0.61
CA ALA A 215 -19.45 -22.38 -0.05
C ALA A 215 -19.36 -22.62 1.47
N ALA A 216 -18.13 -22.77 1.97
CA ALA A 216 -17.85 -22.98 3.40
C ALA A 216 -17.74 -21.67 4.21
N MET A 217 -17.82 -20.50 3.56
CA MET A 217 -17.65 -19.20 4.24
C MET A 217 -18.79 -18.90 5.21
N THR A 218 -18.43 -18.61 6.45
CA THR A 218 -19.36 -18.09 7.46
C THR A 218 -19.73 -16.62 7.20
N PRO A 219 -20.85 -16.11 7.77
CA PRO A 219 -21.18 -14.68 7.67
C PRO A 219 -20.08 -13.75 8.14
N ALA A 220 -19.28 -14.13 9.15
CA ALA A 220 -18.16 -13.35 9.64
C ALA A 220 -17.03 -13.25 8.60
N VAL A 221 -16.74 -14.34 7.88
CA VAL A 221 -15.74 -14.35 6.79
C VAL A 221 -16.21 -13.44 5.64
N TRP A 222 -17.48 -13.50 5.26
CA TRP A 222 -18.06 -12.59 4.27
C TRP A 222 -17.99 -11.13 4.69
N LEU A 223 -18.27 -10.80 5.95
CA LEU A 223 -18.17 -9.44 6.46
C LEU A 223 -16.73 -8.91 6.40
N ASN A 224 -15.75 -9.73 6.80
CA ASN A 224 -14.33 -9.40 6.67
C ASN A 224 -13.94 -9.14 5.22
N LEU A 225 -14.38 -9.99 4.30
CA LEU A 225 -14.09 -9.87 2.88
C LEU A 225 -14.74 -8.60 2.29
N LEU A 226 -15.97 -8.27 2.68
CA LEU A 226 -16.63 -7.02 2.29
C LEU A 226 -15.89 -5.80 2.83
N TYR A 227 -15.42 -5.83 4.09
CA TYR A 227 -14.58 -4.77 4.63
C TYR A 227 -13.31 -4.57 3.79
N LEU A 228 -12.59 -5.65 3.48
CA LEU A 228 -11.39 -5.59 2.66
C LEU A 228 -11.68 -5.13 1.22
N GLY A 229 -12.78 -5.57 0.62
CA GLY A 229 -13.16 -5.21 -0.76
C GLY A 229 -13.66 -3.78 -0.88
N VAL A 230 -14.62 -3.38 -0.03
CA VAL A 230 -15.28 -2.07 -0.11
C VAL A 230 -14.40 -0.97 0.50
N VAL A 231 -14.02 -1.15 1.77
CA VAL A 231 -13.33 -0.08 2.51
C VAL A 231 -11.84 -0.05 2.15
N ALA A 232 -11.14 -1.14 2.40
CA ALA A 232 -9.68 -1.15 2.27
C ALA A 232 -9.19 -1.18 0.82
N SER A 233 -9.95 -1.79 -0.11
CA SER A 233 -9.61 -1.78 -1.53
C SER A 233 -10.30 -0.62 -2.25
N MET A 234 -11.61 -0.65 -2.48
CA MET A 234 -12.27 0.36 -3.33
C MET A 234 -12.06 1.79 -2.80
N LEU A 235 -12.47 2.09 -1.57
CA LEU A 235 -12.43 3.46 -1.05
C LEU A 235 -10.98 3.90 -0.80
N CYS A 236 -10.17 3.09 -0.13
CA CYS A 236 -8.80 3.48 0.20
C CYS A 236 -7.93 3.64 -1.05
N PHE A 237 -7.99 2.75 -2.05
CA PHE A 237 -7.21 2.93 -3.29
C PHE A 237 -7.66 4.14 -4.10
N LEU A 238 -8.98 4.40 -4.16
CA LEU A 238 -9.51 5.59 -4.82
C LEU A 238 -8.99 6.87 -4.15
N VAL A 239 -9.11 6.93 -2.82
CA VAL A 239 -8.63 8.06 -2.04
C VAL A 239 -7.11 8.16 -2.09
N TRP A 240 -6.38 7.04 -2.03
CA TRP A 240 -4.93 7.01 -2.16
C TRP A 240 -4.44 7.59 -3.49
N THR A 241 -5.03 7.15 -4.60
CA THR A 241 -4.71 7.68 -5.93
C THR A 241 -4.93 9.19 -5.99
N TRP A 242 -6.03 9.67 -5.39
CA TRP A 242 -6.35 11.08 -5.33
C TRP A 242 -5.38 11.87 -4.42
N VAL A 243 -5.01 11.37 -3.24
CA VAL A 243 -4.06 12.08 -2.37
C VAL A 243 -2.64 12.09 -2.94
N MET A 244 -2.23 11.04 -3.65
CA MET A 244 -0.95 11.04 -4.38
C MET A 244 -0.87 12.13 -5.45
N ASP A 245 -1.99 12.48 -6.08
CA ASP A 245 -2.08 13.64 -6.98
C ASP A 245 -1.94 14.97 -6.23
N LYS A 246 -2.51 15.09 -5.03
CA LYS A 246 -2.56 16.36 -4.26
C LYS A 246 -1.30 16.60 -3.41
N LEU A 247 -0.75 15.59 -2.77
CA LEU A 247 0.42 15.69 -1.91
C LEU A 247 1.73 15.34 -2.63
N GLY A 248 1.63 14.67 -3.77
CA GLY A 248 2.76 14.04 -4.45
C GLY A 248 3.07 12.64 -3.92
N ALA A 249 3.64 11.81 -4.80
CA ALA A 249 3.86 10.39 -4.53
C ALA A 249 4.79 10.14 -3.34
N ILE A 250 5.87 10.92 -3.18
CA ILE A 250 6.83 10.76 -2.09
C ILE A 250 6.17 11.06 -0.74
N THR A 251 5.51 12.23 -0.59
CA THR A 251 4.86 12.63 0.66
C THR A 251 3.76 11.64 1.04
N ALA A 252 2.89 11.25 0.10
CA ALA A 252 1.84 10.28 0.37
C ALA A 252 2.43 8.92 0.79
N THR A 253 3.43 8.41 0.07
CA THR A 253 4.02 7.09 0.37
C THR A 253 4.73 7.07 1.72
N ASN A 254 5.28 8.18 2.22
CA ASN A 254 5.87 8.24 3.55
C ASN A 254 4.89 7.86 4.68
N TYR A 255 3.58 8.07 4.47
CA TYR A 255 2.57 7.65 5.45
C TYR A 255 2.51 6.13 5.66
N VAL A 256 3.01 5.33 4.72
CA VAL A 256 3.07 3.86 4.85
C VAL A 256 3.90 3.42 6.06
N PHE A 257 4.85 4.23 6.54
CA PHE A 257 5.55 3.97 7.79
C PHE A 257 4.62 3.90 9.03
N ILE A 258 3.39 4.42 8.93
CA ILE A 258 2.38 4.35 9.99
C ILE A 258 1.67 2.99 10.01
N ASN A 259 1.66 2.23 8.91
CA ASN A 259 0.95 0.95 8.84
C ASN A 259 1.30 0.01 10.01
N PRO A 260 2.57 -0.26 10.35
CA PRO A 260 2.90 -1.15 11.48
C PRO A 260 2.43 -0.60 12.82
N VAL A 261 2.47 0.73 13.00
CA VAL A 261 1.93 1.36 14.22
C VAL A 261 0.43 1.06 14.34
N SER A 262 -0.30 1.27 13.26
CA SER A 262 -1.72 0.97 13.19
C SER A 262 -2.00 -0.53 13.40
N THR A 263 -1.24 -1.41 12.74
CA THR A 263 -1.39 -2.87 12.87
C THR A 263 -1.25 -3.31 14.33
N ILE A 264 -0.25 -2.82 15.07
CA ILE A 264 -0.03 -3.19 16.48
C ILE A 264 -1.14 -2.64 17.37
N VAL A 265 -1.64 -1.42 17.12
CA VAL A 265 -2.79 -0.89 17.85
C VAL A 265 -4.03 -1.76 17.66
N PHE A 266 -4.31 -2.21 16.43
CA PHE A 266 -5.42 -3.13 16.17
C PHE A 266 -5.18 -4.52 16.76
N ALA A 267 -3.95 -5.05 16.76
CA ALA A 267 -3.59 -6.30 17.37
C ALA A 267 -3.75 -6.25 18.90
N TRP A 268 -3.36 -5.14 19.52
CA TRP A 268 -3.62 -4.90 20.96
C TRP A 268 -5.11 -4.88 21.25
N TRP A 269 -5.91 -4.18 20.45
CA TRP A 269 -7.34 -4.02 20.69
C TRP A 269 -8.15 -5.29 20.40
N LEU A 270 -7.81 -6.05 19.34
CA LEU A 270 -8.60 -7.20 18.87
C LEU A 270 -8.02 -8.55 19.29
N LEU A 271 -6.74 -8.63 19.59
CA LEU A 271 -6.02 -9.87 19.90
C LEU A 271 -5.36 -9.85 21.27
N ASP A 272 -5.57 -8.78 22.09
CA ASP A 272 -4.98 -8.57 23.42
C ASP A 272 -3.43 -8.65 23.41
N GLU A 273 -2.78 -8.30 22.27
CA GLU A 273 -1.31 -8.28 22.17
C GLU A 273 -0.73 -7.08 22.98
N PRO A 274 0.35 -7.27 23.76
CA PRO A 274 0.88 -6.21 24.61
C PRO A 274 1.55 -5.09 23.81
N ILE A 275 1.29 -3.83 24.22
CA ILE A 275 2.05 -2.66 23.78
C ILE A 275 3.28 -2.49 24.67
N THR A 276 4.47 -2.45 24.06
CA THR A 276 5.73 -2.30 24.79
C THR A 276 6.27 -0.88 24.74
N PRO A 277 7.24 -0.50 25.61
CA PRO A 277 7.95 0.78 25.49
C PRO A 277 8.69 0.95 24.16
N TRP A 278 9.14 -0.13 23.55
CA TRP A 278 9.79 -0.14 22.22
C TRP A 278 8.86 0.31 21.11
N PHE A 279 7.58 -0.13 21.17
CA PHE A 279 6.54 0.36 20.28
C PHE A 279 6.36 1.87 20.39
N LEU A 280 6.28 2.40 21.61
CA LEU A 280 6.11 3.84 21.85
C LEU A 280 7.31 4.65 21.31
N LEU A 281 8.52 4.21 21.64
CA LEU A 281 9.75 4.85 21.14
C LEU A 281 9.83 4.82 19.61
N GLY A 282 9.56 3.68 19.01
CA GLY A 282 9.57 3.51 17.55
C GLY A 282 8.51 4.38 16.87
N THR A 283 7.31 4.50 17.46
CA THR A 283 6.25 5.40 16.96
C THR A 283 6.70 6.86 16.95
N VAL A 284 7.34 7.33 18.03
CA VAL A 284 7.88 8.69 18.10
C VAL A 284 8.96 8.92 17.02
N LEU A 285 9.84 7.93 16.79
CA LEU A 285 10.86 8.02 15.74
C LEU A 285 10.24 8.04 14.33
N ILE A 286 9.20 7.20 14.06
CA ILE A 286 8.48 7.23 12.79
C ILE A 286 7.90 8.63 12.55
N LEU A 287 7.14 9.16 13.48
CA LEU A 287 6.48 10.46 13.33
C LEU A 287 7.50 11.60 13.17
N SER A 288 8.59 11.57 13.94
CA SER A 288 9.69 12.54 13.85
C SER A 288 10.40 12.44 12.50
N GLY A 289 10.69 11.22 12.03
CA GLY A 289 11.31 10.96 10.75
C GLY A 289 10.46 11.39 9.57
N MET A 290 9.16 11.12 9.61
CA MET A 290 8.20 11.60 8.61
C MET A 290 8.14 13.14 8.58
N TYR A 291 8.09 13.78 9.74
CA TYR A 291 8.10 15.24 9.84
C TYR A 291 9.36 15.85 9.23
N LEU A 292 10.53 15.28 9.50
CA LEU A 292 11.80 15.71 8.91
C LEU A 292 11.84 15.45 7.40
N SER A 293 11.31 14.30 6.96
CA SER A 293 11.27 13.94 5.54
C SER A 293 10.32 14.83 4.72
N ASP A 294 9.26 15.36 5.33
CA ASP A 294 8.30 16.24 4.65
C ASP A 294 8.80 17.71 4.55
N ARG A 295 9.81 18.08 5.33
CA ARG A 295 10.44 19.41 5.20
C ARG A 295 11.19 19.52 3.88
N ARG A 296 10.59 20.14 2.89
CA ARG A 296 11.27 20.57 1.67
C ARG A 296 12.40 21.51 2.07
N ASN A 297 13.57 21.33 1.44
CA ASN A 297 14.61 22.35 1.48
C ASN A 297 14.04 23.64 0.85
N ASP A 298 13.59 24.58 1.67
CA ASP A 298 13.14 25.91 1.24
C ASP A 298 14.21 26.71 0.47
N SER A 299 15.45 26.25 0.51
CA SER A 299 16.57 26.80 -0.24
C SER A 299 16.46 26.59 -1.76
N ALA A 300 15.79 25.56 -2.24
CA ALA A 300 15.62 25.30 -3.69
C ALA A 300 14.46 26.11 -4.31
N SER A 301 13.52 26.59 -3.50
CA SER A 301 12.39 27.42 -3.97
C SER A 301 12.78 28.88 -4.18
N LYS A 302 13.84 29.37 -3.54
CA LYS A 302 14.30 30.77 -3.67
C LYS A 302 15.14 31.03 -4.92
N SER A 303 15.76 29.99 -5.49
CA SER A 303 16.60 30.14 -6.70
C SER A 303 15.82 30.06 -8.03
N LEU A 304 14.48 29.92 -7.98
CA LEU A 304 13.63 29.94 -9.16
C LEU A 304 12.79 31.24 -9.27
N VAL A 305 12.99 32.18 -8.36
CA VAL A 305 12.29 33.49 -8.32
C VAL A 305 13.28 34.65 -8.50
N GLU A 306 14.58 34.41 -8.58
CA GLU A 306 15.61 35.31 -9.07
C GLU A 306 16.06 34.91 -10.48
#